data_89f13ff0412dd921f38059f980c80240
#
_entry.id   89f13ff0412dd921f38059f980c80240
#
_cell.length_a   1.000
_cell.length_b   1.000
_cell.length_c   1.000
_cell.angle_alpha   90.00
_cell.angle_beta   90.00
_cell.angle_gamma   90.00
#
_symmetry.space_group_name_H-M   'P 1'
#
loop_
_entity.id
_entity.type
_entity.pdbx_description
1 polymer ?
#
loop_
_entity_poly.entity_id
_entity_poly.type
_entity_poly.pdbx_seq_one_letter_code
_entity_poly.pdbx_strand_id
1 'polypeptide(L)'
;SQRFFLLIHTLFITYDKQYFVTLHTKYLISNSMSESKRIKTALVSVYHKEGLDEIITKLHEEGVEFLSTGGTRQFIESLGYPCKAVEDLTTYPSILGGRVKTLHPKIFGGILCRRGLEQDMQQIEKYEIPEIDLVIVDLYPFEATVASGASEADIIEKIDIGGISLIR
;
A
#
# COMPACT_ATOMS: atom_id res chain seq x y z
N SER A 1 -13.28 23.68 -4.87
CA SER A 1 -14.12 22.85 -5.76
C SER A 1 -13.26 21.69 -6.28
N GLN A 2 -13.23 20.60 -5.50
CA GLN A 2 -12.53 19.37 -5.88
C GLN A 2 -13.40 18.62 -6.91
N ARG A 3 -12.91 18.46 -8.11
CA ARG A 3 -13.52 17.58 -9.11
C ARG A 3 -12.94 16.17 -8.93
N PHE A 4 -13.78 15.27 -8.45
CA PHE A 4 -13.53 13.83 -8.47
C PHE A 4 -13.56 13.33 -9.92
N PHE A 5 -12.46 12.77 -10.41
CA PHE A 5 -12.46 11.93 -11.60
C PHE A 5 -12.53 10.47 -11.17
N LEU A 6 -13.68 9.86 -11.46
CA LEU A 6 -13.91 8.43 -11.23
C LEU A 6 -13.48 7.68 -12.49
N LEU A 7 -12.41 6.91 -12.44
CA LEU A 7 -12.02 6.00 -13.52
C LEU A 7 -11.91 4.57 -12.98
N ILE A 8 -12.69 3.74 -13.61
CA ILE A 8 -12.91 2.30 -13.54
C ILE A 8 -11.69 1.51 -13.00
N HIS A 9 -11.90 0.78 -11.91
CA HIS A 9 -11.08 -0.21 -11.22
C HIS A 9 -10.02 0.26 -10.21
N THR A 10 -9.50 1.46 -10.30
CA THR A 10 -8.49 1.96 -9.37
C THR A 10 -8.71 3.45 -9.16
N LEU A 11 -8.99 3.87 -7.93
CA LEU A 11 -9.07 5.28 -7.58
C LEU A 11 -7.68 5.73 -7.16
N PHE A 12 -7.03 6.57 -7.97
CA PHE A 12 -5.80 7.23 -7.58
C PHE A 12 -6.15 8.56 -6.91
N ILE A 13 -5.90 8.68 -5.63
CA ILE A 13 -5.97 9.95 -4.92
C ILE A 13 -4.53 10.41 -4.70
N THR A 14 -4.13 11.47 -5.39
CA THR A 14 -2.90 12.17 -5.03
C THR A 14 -3.25 13.18 -3.95
N TYR A 15 -2.89 12.89 -2.72
CA TYR A 15 -2.93 13.85 -1.64
C TYR A 15 -1.62 14.65 -1.71
N ASP A 16 -1.72 15.93 -2.01
CA ASP A 16 -0.61 16.90 -2.11
C ASP A 16 0.60 16.44 -2.97
N LYS A 17 0.34 15.72 -4.08
CA LYS A 17 1.32 15.24 -5.07
C LYS A 17 2.39 14.26 -4.53
N GLN A 18 2.30 13.81 -3.29
CA GLN A 18 3.36 13.04 -2.64
C GLN A 18 3.07 11.55 -2.51
N TYR A 19 1.79 11.14 -2.38
CA TYR A 19 1.41 9.75 -2.18
C TYR A 19 0.53 9.20 -3.29
N PHE A 20 0.79 7.95 -3.67
CA PHE A 20 -0.12 7.16 -4.48
C PHE A 20 -0.99 6.32 -3.56
N VAL A 21 -2.29 6.54 -3.61
CA VAL A 21 -3.27 5.78 -2.84
C VAL A 21 -4.09 4.95 -3.79
N THR A 22 -3.99 3.64 -3.69
CA THR A 22 -4.76 2.71 -4.50
C THR A 22 -5.84 2.07 -3.66
N LEU A 23 -7.11 2.30 -4.04
CA LEU A 23 -8.27 1.66 -3.47
C LEU A 23 -8.73 0.54 -4.39
N HIS A 24 -8.66 -0.69 -3.92
CA HIS A 24 -9.22 -1.84 -4.64
C HIS A 24 -10.71 -1.98 -4.34
N THR A 25 -11.53 -1.20 -5.05
CA THR A 25 -12.98 -1.33 -4.97
C THR A 25 -13.52 -1.98 -6.23
N LYS A 26 -14.37 -2.99 -6.05
CA LYS A 26 -15.10 -3.61 -7.15
C LYS A 26 -16.30 -2.73 -7.50
N TYR A 27 -16.23 -2.00 -8.62
CA TYR A 27 -17.42 -1.38 -9.20
C TYR A 27 -18.17 -2.41 -10.05
N LEU A 28 -19.28 -2.88 -9.53
CA LEU A 28 -20.35 -3.40 -10.38
C LEU A 28 -21.15 -2.21 -10.89
N ILE A 29 -21.13 -1.96 -12.19
CA ILE A 29 -22.10 -1.10 -12.85
C ILE A 29 -23.41 -1.88 -12.83
N SER A 30 -24.15 -1.79 -11.75
CA SER A 30 -25.57 -2.10 -11.71
C SER A 30 -26.27 -0.89 -11.09
N ASN A 31 -27.40 -0.51 -11.66
CA ASN A 31 -28.25 0.62 -11.26
C ASN A 31 -28.89 0.43 -9.88
N SER A 32 -28.12 0.08 -8.87
CA SER A 32 -28.52 0.02 -7.48
C SER A 32 -27.45 0.68 -6.63
N MET A 33 -27.87 1.52 -5.70
CA MET A 33 -27.09 2.29 -4.74
C MET A 33 -25.74 1.64 -4.41
N SER A 34 -24.65 2.37 -4.64
CA SER A 34 -23.30 1.90 -4.37
C SER A 34 -23.16 1.52 -2.91
N GLU A 35 -23.02 0.22 -2.62
CA GLU A 35 -22.58 -0.21 -1.31
C GLU A 35 -21.16 0.34 -1.10
N SER A 36 -21.03 1.29 -0.18
CA SER A 36 -19.72 1.78 0.25
C SER A 36 -18.97 0.63 0.92
N LYS A 37 -17.84 0.23 0.36
CA LYS A 37 -17.02 -0.81 0.97
C LYS A 37 -16.16 -0.19 2.08
N ARG A 38 -16.25 -0.74 3.29
CA ARG A 38 -15.40 -0.33 4.40
C ARG A 38 -13.98 -0.85 4.20
N ILE A 39 -12.98 0.03 4.35
CA ILE A 39 -11.57 -0.34 4.39
C ILE A 39 -11.29 -1.00 5.74
N LYS A 40 -10.70 -2.19 5.74
CA LYS A 40 -10.33 -2.93 6.94
C LYS A 40 -8.82 -3.03 7.12
N THR A 41 -8.08 -3.19 6.02
CA THR A 41 -6.63 -3.39 6.04
C THR A 41 -5.95 -2.45 5.07
N ALA A 42 -4.95 -1.72 5.54
CA ALA A 42 -4.11 -0.84 4.74
C ALA A 42 -2.65 -1.29 4.76
N LEU A 43 -2.07 -1.48 3.58
CA LEU A 43 -0.63 -1.62 3.40
C LEU A 43 -0.02 -0.23 3.20
N VAL A 44 0.89 0.16 4.08
CA VAL A 44 1.56 1.46 4.02
C VAL A 44 3.06 1.26 3.80
N SER A 45 3.59 1.78 2.69
CA SER A 45 5.01 1.66 2.34
C SER A 45 5.48 2.97 1.71
N VAL A 46 5.97 3.90 2.52
CA VAL A 46 6.33 5.24 2.07
C VAL A 46 7.75 5.61 2.51
N TYR A 47 8.43 6.36 1.67
CA TYR A 47 9.75 6.94 1.97
C TYR A 47 9.59 8.22 2.80
N HIS A 48 8.78 9.17 2.32
CA HIS A 48 8.47 10.43 3.01
C HIS A 48 7.37 10.21 4.06
N LYS A 49 7.43 10.98 5.16
CA LYS A 49 6.48 10.83 6.28
C LYS A 49 5.64 12.09 6.52
N GLU A 50 5.93 13.17 5.80
CA GLU A 50 5.25 14.45 5.95
C GLU A 50 3.76 14.32 5.60
N GLY A 51 2.88 14.64 6.55
CA GLY A 51 1.42 14.53 6.41
C GLY A 51 0.85 13.11 6.47
N LEU A 52 1.71 12.10 6.67
CA LEU A 52 1.26 10.71 6.82
C LEU A 52 0.52 10.50 8.15
N ASP A 53 0.89 11.23 9.20
CA ASP A 53 0.32 11.16 10.53
C ASP A 53 -1.19 11.45 10.54
N GLU A 54 -1.64 12.47 9.80
CA GLU A 54 -3.06 12.79 9.68
C GLU A 54 -3.85 11.65 9.00
N ILE A 55 -3.28 11.06 7.95
CA ILE A 55 -3.89 9.95 7.20
C ILE A 55 -4.00 8.71 8.11
N ILE A 56 -2.91 8.35 8.77
CA ILE A 56 -2.86 7.19 9.67
C ILE A 56 -3.84 7.36 10.83
N THR A 57 -3.89 8.53 11.44
CA THR A 57 -4.81 8.83 12.54
C THR A 57 -6.26 8.62 12.10
N LYS A 58 -6.67 9.20 10.97
CA LYS A 58 -8.04 9.02 10.46
C LYS A 58 -8.38 7.58 10.13
N LEU A 59 -7.47 6.85 9.50
CA LEU A 59 -7.68 5.43 9.20
C LEU A 59 -7.79 4.60 10.48
N HIS A 60 -7.00 4.92 11.50
CA HIS A 60 -7.08 4.24 12.79
C HIS A 60 -8.41 4.51 13.50
N GLU A 61 -8.90 5.75 13.50
CA GLU A 61 -10.22 6.12 14.05
C GLU A 61 -11.36 5.35 13.37
N GLU A 62 -11.22 5.04 12.10
CA GLU A 62 -12.15 4.19 11.33
C GLU A 62 -11.95 2.67 11.55
N GLY A 63 -10.99 2.29 12.40
CA GLY A 63 -10.71 0.90 12.75
C GLY A 63 -9.95 0.11 11.69
N VAL A 64 -9.15 0.79 10.87
CA VAL A 64 -8.30 0.15 9.86
C VAL A 64 -7.06 -0.47 10.51
N GLU A 65 -6.76 -1.72 10.17
CA GLU A 65 -5.52 -2.39 10.57
C GLU A 65 -4.38 -2.02 9.60
N PHE A 66 -3.19 -1.76 10.15
CA PHE A 66 -2.03 -1.42 9.35
C PHE A 66 -1.09 -2.60 9.16
N LEU A 67 -0.59 -2.72 7.92
CA LEU A 67 0.47 -3.62 7.51
C LEU A 67 1.60 -2.77 6.91
N SER A 68 2.84 -2.94 7.37
CA SER A 68 3.96 -2.11 6.91
C SER A 68 5.31 -2.77 7.12
N THR A 69 6.37 -2.12 6.62
CA THR A 69 7.75 -2.59 6.76
C THR A 69 8.66 -1.49 7.29
N GLY A 70 9.76 -1.88 7.92
CA GLY A 70 10.90 -1.01 8.24
C GLY A 70 10.52 0.31 8.89
N GLY A 71 11.04 1.42 8.35
CA GLY A 71 10.85 2.76 8.94
C GLY A 71 9.41 3.28 8.91
N THR A 72 8.56 2.83 7.97
CA THR A 72 7.15 3.21 7.97
C THR A 72 6.39 2.54 9.10
N ARG A 73 6.68 1.27 9.41
CA ARG A 73 6.12 0.60 10.58
C ARG A 73 6.51 1.33 11.86
N GLN A 74 7.81 1.64 12.04
CA GLN A 74 8.29 2.36 13.22
C GLN A 74 7.60 3.73 13.37
N PHE A 75 7.37 4.43 12.27
CA PHE A 75 6.64 5.69 12.28
C PHE A 75 5.20 5.51 12.78
N ILE A 76 4.45 4.54 12.26
CA ILE A 76 3.06 4.26 12.70
C ILE A 76 3.03 3.89 14.19
N GLU A 77 3.96 3.04 14.63
CA GLU A 77 4.08 2.65 16.04
C GLU A 77 4.45 3.84 16.95
N SER A 78 5.27 4.79 16.45
CA SER A 78 5.61 6.00 17.19
C SER A 78 4.43 6.95 17.41
N LEU A 79 3.40 6.87 16.57
CA LEU A 79 2.13 7.57 16.75
C LEU A 79 1.21 6.89 17.78
N GLY A 80 1.63 5.74 18.33
CA GLY A 80 0.86 4.95 19.29
C GLY A 80 -0.11 3.94 18.66
N TYR A 81 -0.03 3.71 17.36
CA TYR A 81 -0.94 2.81 16.64
C TYR A 81 -0.29 1.45 16.36
N PRO A 82 -1.02 0.33 16.55
CA PRO A 82 -0.51 -1.00 16.23
C PRO A 82 -0.29 -1.16 14.73
N CYS A 83 0.82 -1.79 14.35
CA CYS A 83 1.14 -2.06 12.96
C CYS A 83 1.77 -3.45 12.80
N LYS A 84 1.13 -4.32 12.00
CA LYS A 84 1.66 -5.66 11.69
C LYS A 84 2.85 -5.54 10.74
N ALA A 85 3.90 -6.32 10.98
CA ALA A 85 5.01 -6.39 10.05
C ALA A 85 4.65 -7.24 8.81
N VAL A 86 5.10 -6.81 7.65
CA VAL A 86 4.99 -7.62 6.43
C VAL A 86 5.76 -8.94 6.59
N GLU A 87 6.87 -8.91 7.28
CA GLU A 87 7.71 -10.06 7.59
C GLU A 87 6.95 -11.14 8.41
N ASP A 88 6.09 -10.72 9.34
CA ASP A 88 5.26 -11.63 10.13
C ASP A 88 4.19 -12.32 9.26
N LEU A 89 3.62 -11.59 8.30
CA LEU A 89 2.64 -12.11 7.36
C LEU A 89 3.26 -13.07 6.33
N THR A 90 4.39 -12.68 5.77
CA THR A 90 5.06 -13.46 4.73
C THR A 90 5.84 -14.63 5.30
N THR A 91 6.15 -14.60 6.61
CA THR A 91 7.10 -15.52 7.26
C THR A 91 8.49 -15.54 6.61
N TYR A 92 8.81 -14.45 5.89
CA TYR A 92 10.06 -14.31 5.17
C TYR A 92 10.84 -13.11 5.69
N PRO A 93 12.12 -13.26 6.05
CA PRO A 93 12.89 -12.17 6.61
C PRO A 93 13.18 -11.07 5.58
N SER A 94 13.40 -9.87 6.09
CA SER A 94 13.86 -8.74 5.24
C SER A 94 15.32 -8.95 4.89
N ILE A 95 15.57 -9.58 3.74
CA ILE A 95 16.91 -9.87 3.21
C ILE A 95 17.33 -8.85 2.15
N LEU A 96 18.57 -8.93 1.69
CA LEU A 96 19.15 -8.08 0.64
C LEU A 96 18.94 -6.57 0.91
N GLY A 97 19.09 -6.16 2.18
CA GLY A 97 18.87 -4.78 2.58
C GLY A 97 17.39 -4.34 2.47
N GLY A 98 16.45 -5.30 2.49
CA GLY A 98 15.01 -5.02 2.39
C GLY A 98 14.48 -4.81 0.99
N ARG A 99 15.26 -5.10 -0.06
CA ARG A 99 14.87 -4.87 -1.47
C ARG A 99 13.71 -5.75 -1.95
N VAL A 100 13.43 -6.88 -1.28
CA VAL A 100 12.42 -7.87 -1.71
C VAL A 100 11.29 -8.11 -0.72
N LYS A 101 11.24 -7.37 0.39
CA LYS A 101 10.34 -7.63 1.52
C LYS A 101 8.84 -7.65 1.19
N THR A 102 8.39 -6.83 0.23
CA THR A 102 6.98 -6.80 -0.21
C THR A 102 6.71 -7.64 -1.45
N LEU A 103 7.75 -8.14 -2.15
CA LEU A 103 7.61 -8.95 -3.36
C LEU A 103 7.28 -10.41 -2.99
N HIS A 104 6.07 -10.63 -2.48
CA HIS A 104 5.64 -11.92 -1.96
C HIS A 104 4.20 -12.23 -2.34
N PRO A 105 3.85 -13.49 -2.68
CA PRO A 105 2.49 -13.88 -3.07
C PRO A 105 1.41 -13.51 -2.05
N LYS A 106 1.68 -13.54 -0.75
CA LYS A 106 0.73 -13.11 0.28
C LYS A 106 0.40 -11.62 0.22
N ILE A 107 1.34 -10.78 -0.21
CA ILE A 107 1.10 -9.34 -0.37
C ILE A 107 0.32 -9.09 -1.66
N PHE A 108 0.85 -9.55 -2.80
CA PHE A 108 0.22 -9.31 -4.10
C PHE A 108 -1.10 -10.05 -4.25
N GLY A 109 -1.24 -11.24 -3.66
CA GLY A 109 -2.51 -11.96 -3.61
C GLY A 109 -3.59 -11.16 -2.88
N GLY A 110 -3.26 -10.57 -1.74
CA GLY A 110 -4.17 -9.72 -0.98
C GLY A 110 -4.61 -8.46 -1.73
N ILE A 111 -3.70 -7.88 -2.54
CA ILE A 111 -3.98 -6.70 -3.37
C ILE A 111 -4.80 -7.09 -4.62
N LEU A 112 -4.42 -8.14 -5.33
CA LEU A 112 -4.91 -8.45 -6.67
C LEU A 112 -6.12 -9.38 -6.71
N CYS A 113 -6.51 -9.99 -5.59
CA CYS A 113 -7.63 -10.93 -5.55
C CYS A 113 -8.95 -10.28 -6.01
N ARG A 114 -9.67 -11.02 -6.85
CA ARG A 114 -10.98 -10.61 -7.34
C ARG A 114 -12.05 -11.09 -6.35
N ARG A 115 -12.38 -10.27 -5.38
CA ARG A 115 -13.24 -10.62 -4.22
C ARG A 115 -14.67 -11.07 -4.56
N GLY A 116 -15.09 -10.96 -5.81
CA GLY A 116 -16.36 -11.47 -6.30
C GLY A 116 -16.24 -12.79 -7.05
N LEU A 117 -15.04 -13.35 -7.13
CA LEU A 117 -14.81 -14.66 -7.73
C LEU A 117 -14.56 -15.69 -6.64
N GLU A 118 -15.45 -16.66 -6.55
CA GLU A 118 -15.38 -17.72 -5.55
C GLU A 118 -14.03 -18.48 -5.61
N GLN A 119 -13.51 -18.73 -6.82
CA GLN A 119 -12.22 -19.37 -7.00
C GLN A 119 -11.05 -18.58 -6.37
N ASP A 120 -11.05 -17.25 -6.53
CA ASP A 120 -10.01 -16.40 -5.91
C ASP A 120 -10.14 -16.44 -4.37
N MET A 121 -11.37 -16.36 -3.86
CA MET A 121 -11.63 -16.40 -2.42
C MET A 121 -11.21 -17.72 -1.79
N GLN A 122 -11.48 -18.85 -2.44
CA GLN A 122 -11.01 -20.18 -1.99
C GLN A 122 -9.47 -20.25 -1.94
N GLN A 123 -8.78 -19.62 -2.91
CA GLN A 123 -7.32 -19.58 -2.91
C GLN A 123 -6.77 -18.71 -1.80
N ILE A 124 -7.36 -17.54 -1.55
CA ILE A 124 -6.97 -16.65 -0.46
C ILE A 124 -7.09 -17.40 0.87
N GLU A 125 -8.22 -18.05 1.12
CA GLU A 125 -8.45 -18.83 2.33
C GLU A 125 -7.44 -19.97 2.45
N LYS A 126 -7.28 -20.76 1.41
CA LYS A 126 -6.36 -21.92 1.39
C LYS A 126 -4.91 -21.54 1.69
N TYR A 127 -4.45 -20.40 1.20
CA TYR A 127 -3.06 -19.94 1.36
C TYR A 127 -2.88 -18.89 2.44
N GLU A 128 -3.92 -18.66 3.24
CA GLU A 128 -3.90 -17.69 4.35
C GLU A 128 -3.42 -16.30 3.91
N ILE A 129 -3.99 -15.81 2.80
CA ILE A 129 -3.68 -14.50 2.23
C ILE A 129 -4.70 -13.49 2.78
N PRO A 130 -4.28 -12.44 3.51
CA PRO A 130 -5.22 -11.41 3.97
C PRO A 130 -5.67 -10.54 2.82
N GLU A 131 -6.92 -10.10 2.85
CA GLU A 131 -7.38 -9.06 1.94
C GLU A 131 -6.74 -7.72 2.31
N ILE A 132 -6.13 -7.05 1.33
CA ILE A 132 -5.59 -5.69 1.47
C ILE A 132 -6.53 -4.74 0.72
N ASP A 133 -7.20 -3.84 1.47
CA ASP A 133 -8.22 -2.96 0.92
C ASP A 133 -7.64 -1.66 0.37
N LEU A 134 -6.57 -1.18 0.99
CA LEU A 134 -5.93 0.09 0.70
C LEU A 134 -4.42 -0.09 0.61
N VAL A 135 -3.81 0.53 -0.39
CA VAL A 135 -2.35 0.65 -0.49
C VAL A 135 -1.99 2.13 -0.49
N ILE A 136 -1.11 2.53 0.43
CA ILE A 136 -0.51 3.86 0.49
C ILE A 136 0.99 3.69 0.22
N VAL A 137 1.45 4.25 -0.88
CA VAL A 137 2.84 4.11 -1.31
C VAL A 137 3.35 5.43 -1.89
N ASP A 138 4.60 5.74 -1.64
CA ASP A 138 5.37 6.71 -2.42
C ASP A 138 6.65 6.05 -2.93
N LEU A 139 7.28 6.68 -3.89
CA LEU A 139 8.50 6.18 -4.51
C LEU A 139 9.74 6.86 -3.91
N TYR A 140 10.86 6.18 -4.00
CA TYR A 140 12.15 6.79 -3.66
C TYR A 140 12.40 8.05 -4.51
N PRO A 141 13.10 9.07 -3.95
CA PRO A 141 13.35 10.35 -4.64
C PRO A 141 14.44 10.22 -5.69
N PHE A 142 14.22 9.42 -6.74
CA PHE A 142 15.20 9.13 -7.79
C PHE A 142 15.69 10.40 -8.49
N GLU A 143 14.76 11.24 -8.97
CA GLU A 143 15.10 12.47 -9.68
C GLU A 143 15.91 13.44 -8.80
N ALA A 144 15.51 13.61 -7.54
CA ALA A 144 16.23 14.47 -6.59
C ALA A 144 17.63 13.92 -6.29
N THR A 145 17.78 12.58 -6.22
CA THR A 145 19.09 11.95 -6.01
C THR A 145 20.01 12.16 -7.22
N VAL A 146 19.50 12.04 -8.44
CA VAL A 146 20.26 12.35 -9.66
C VAL A 146 20.68 13.83 -9.68
N ALA A 147 19.74 14.73 -9.38
CA ALA A 147 19.99 16.17 -9.39
C ALA A 147 21.00 16.62 -8.31
N SER A 148 21.13 15.85 -7.22
CA SER A 148 22.11 16.14 -6.16
C SER A 148 23.57 15.83 -6.55
N GLY A 149 23.81 15.17 -7.68
CA GLY A 149 25.13 14.69 -8.08
C GLY A 149 25.65 13.51 -7.26
N ALA A 150 24.75 12.71 -6.70
CA ALA A 150 25.07 11.51 -5.95
C ALA A 150 25.86 10.48 -6.78
N SER A 151 26.49 9.52 -6.13
CA SER A 151 27.21 8.46 -6.82
C SER A 151 26.25 7.58 -7.66
N GLU A 152 26.79 6.95 -8.71
CA GLU A 152 26.01 6.01 -9.53
C GLU A 152 25.38 4.90 -8.67
N ALA A 153 26.11 4.38 -7.69
CA ALA A 153 25.60 3.38 -6.77
C ALA A 153 24.41 3.88 -5.95
N ASP A 154 24.47 5.10 -5.44
CA ASP A 154 23.36 5.71 -4.68
C ASP A 154 22.13 5.97 -5.56
N ILE A 155 22.36 6.37 -6.83
CA ILE A 155 21.28 6.58 -7.81
C ILE A 155 20.59 5.24 -8.12
N ILE A 156 21.36 4.17 -8.35
CA ILE A 156 20.81 2.83 -8.62
C ILE A 156 19.97 2.34 -7.43
N GLU A 157 20.39 2.61 -6.18
CA GLU A 157 19.62 2.24 -4.98
C GLU A 157 18.26 2.97 -4.88
N LYS A 158 18.06 4.05 -5.61
CA LYS A 158 16.79 4.79 -5.67
C LYS A 158 15.87 4.34 -6.80
N ILE A 159 16.25 3.33 -7.60
CA ILE A 159 15.35 2.68 -8.53
C ILE A 159 14.38 1.80 -7.72
N ASP A 160 13.17 2.28 -7.53
CA ASP A 160 12.17 1.62 -6.70
C ASP A 160 11.44 0.53 -7.49
N ILE A 161 11.69 -0.72 -7.14
CA ILE A 161 11.01 -1.88 -7.74
C ILE A 161 9.75 -2.22 -6.93
N GLY A 162 9.87 -2.24 -5.61
CA GLY A 162 8.79 -2.63 -4.71
C GLY A 162 7.63 -1.64 -4.73
N GLY A 163 7.93 -0.34 -4.61
CA GLY A 163 6.92 0.72 -4.64
C GLY A 163 6.13 0.75 -5.95
N ILE A 164 6.83 0.72 -7.08
CA ILE A 164 6.21 0.69 -8.42
C ILE A 164 5.25 -0.50 -8.56
N SER A 165 5.64 -1.68 -8.09
CA SER A 165 4.80 -2.88 -8.19
C SER A 165 3.54 -2.82 -7.31
N LEU A 166 3.56 -2.06 -6.23
CA LEU A 166 2.42 -1.87 -5.32
C LEU A 166 1.37 -0.88 -5.84
N ILE A 167 1.70 -0.05 -6.82
CA ILE A 167 0.80 0.97 -7.38
C ILE A 167 -0.37 0.35 -8.15
N ARG A 168 -0.25 -0.85 -8.62
CA ARG A 168 -1.33 -1.55 -9.31
C ARG A 168 -2.39 -2.02 -8.30
#